data_0a8555fa97e0fb8aa3a6d6a22062bc94
#
_entry.id   0a8555fa97e0fb8aa3a6d6a22062bc94
#
_cell.length_a   1.000
_cell.length_b   1.000
_cell.length_c   1.000
_cell.angle_alpha   90.00
_cell.angle_beta   90.00
_cell.angle_gamma   90.00
#
_symmetry.space_group_name_H-M   'P 1'
#
loop_
_entity.id
_entity.type
_entity.pdbx_description
1 polymer ?
#
loop_
_entity_poly.entity_id
_entity_poly.type
_entity_poly.pdbx_seq_one_letter_code
_entity_poly.pdbx_strand_id
1 'polypeptide(L)'
;MKKFLLICFLITLATLSVLGIRILCCDKLKIIPIEGQLGFTDTYIPDASLCIPAAYTGYNDNIEGEYRINGKTYGQQSLKERISIHPQKGLLISQEWLADTGFQQHVLVKNGKVRHFKDKRRFRRRALCCNKEEPNKLFIIQSRDKMTMNEFAAEVSKYSYNAVNLDMGRWGYGWAGDQILSPWAVIFKHWQTNWIYCK
;
A
#
# COMPACT_ATOMS: atom_id res chain seq x y z
N MET A 1 17.92 -24.14 -48.02
CA MET A 1 17.94 -24.59 -46.60
C MET A 1 18.70 -23.68 -45.66
N LYS A 2 19.97 -23.31 -45.86
CA LYS A 2 20.76 -22.46 -44.92
C LYS A 2 20.15 -21.10 -44.65
N LYS A 3 19.58 -20.40 -45.64
CA LYS A 3 18.92 -19.07 -45.47
C LYS A 3 17.65 -19.16 -44.64
N PHE A 4 16.87 -20.23 -44.78
CA PHE A 4 15.65 -20.42 -44.00
C PHE A 4 15.94 -20.70 -42.52
N LEU A 5 16.96 -21.50 -42.22
CA LEU A 5 17.41 -21.74 -40.85
C LEU A 5 17.91 -20.45 -40.16
N LEU A 6 18.64 -19.61 -40.90
CA LEU A 6 19.11 -18.31 -40.38
C LEU A 6 17.97 -17.37 -40.03
N ILE A 7 16.92 -17.29 -40.86
CA ILE A 7 15.74 -16.47 -40.63
C ILE A 7 14.98 -17.00 -39.40
N CYS A 8 14.78 -18.30 -39.27
CA CYS A 8 14.14 -18.89 -38.10
C CYS A 8 14.93 -18.64 -36.82
N PHE A 9 16.26 -18.70 -36.84
CA PHE A 9 17.14 -18.41 -35.73
C PHE A 9 17.07 -16.92 -35.31
N LEU A 10 17.05 -15.99 -36.28
CA LEU A 10 16.92 -14.56 -35.99
C LEU A 10 15.53 -14.19 -35.42
N ILE A 11 14.46 -14.84 -35.90
CA ILE A 11 13.11 -14.66 -35.35
C ILE A 11 13.03 -15.18 -33.91
N THR A 12 13.61 -16.37 -33.61
CA THR A 12 13.67 -16.93 -32.26
C THR A 12 14.51 -16.05 -31.32
N LEU A 13 15.63 -15.52 -31.80
CA LEU A 13 16.46 -14.60 -31.01
C LEU A 13 15.72 -13.29 -30.71
N ALA A 14 15.00 -12.72 -31.69
CA ALA A 14 14.21 -11.50 -31.51
C ALA A 14 13.03 -11.73 -30.56
N THR A 15 12.33 -12.86 -30.66
CA THR A 15 11.24 -13.20 -29.73
C THR A 15 11.73 -13.46 -28.31
N LEU A 16 12.89 -14.13 -28.14
CA LEU A 16 13.52 -14.33 -26.84
C LEU A 16 14.01 -13.01 -26.23
N SER A 17 14.54 -12.08 -27.03
CA SER A 17 14.95 -10.76 -26.54
C SER A 17 13.74 -9.89 -26.14
N VAL A 18 12.64 -9.93 -26.89
CA VAL A 18 11.38 -9.24 -26.54
C VAL A 18 10.72 -9.87 -25.30
N LEU A 19 10.74 -11.21 -25.17
CA LEU A 19 10.30 -11.88 -23.94
C LEU A 19 11.23 -11.58 -22.76
N GLY A 20 12.54 -11.57 -22.97
CA GLY A 20 13.54 -11.22 -21.96
C GLY A 20 13.40 -9.78 -21.47
N ILE A 21 13.15 -8.82 -22.37
CA ILE A 21 12.86 -7.42 -22.02
C ILE A 21 11.54 -7.32 -21.27
N ARG A 22 10.49 -8.06 -21.62
CA ARG A 22 9.24 -8.12 -20.84
C ARG A 22 9.41 -8.76 -19.47
N ILE A 23 10.28 -9.75 -19.34
CA ILE A 23 10.61 -10.37 -18.03
C ILE A 23 11.45 -9.42 -17.17
N LEU A 24 12.33 -8.61 -17.78
CA LEU A 24 13.12 -7.57 -17.08
C LEU A 24 12.31 -6.31 -16.74
N CYS A 25 11.23 -6.04 -17.46
CA CYS A 25 10.25 -4.98 -17.16
C CYS A 25 9.08 -5.47 -16.28
N CYS A 26 9.28 -6.46 -15.42
CA CYS A 26 8.29 -6.80 -14.40
C CYS A 26 8.16 -5.60 -13.47
N ASP A 27 7.04 -4.90 -13.54
CA ASP A 27 6.70 -3.84 -12.60
C ASP A 27 6.87 -4.36 -11.16
N LYS A 28 7.85 -3.80 -10.46
CA LYS A 28 8.15 -4.17 -9.06
C LYS A 28 6.97 -3.89 -8.14
N LEU A 29 6.02 -3.11 -8.63
CA LEU A 29 4.88 -2.63 -7.89
C LEU A 29 3.57 -3.03 -8.59
N LYS A 30 2.53 -3.22 -7.78
CA LYS A 30 1.14 -3.30 -8.21
C LYS A 30 0.44 -2.04 -7.72
N ILE A 31 -0.18 -1.28 -8.62
CA ILE A 31 -1.00 -0.10 -8.31
C ILE A 31 -2.46 -0.50 -8.40
N ILE A 32 -3.23 -0.19 -7.37
CA ILE A 32 -4.63 -0.55 -7.21
C ILE A 32 -5.40 0.76 -6.97
N PRO A 33 -6.23 1.24 -7.90
CA PRO A 33 -7.07 2.41 -7.67
C PRO A 33 -8.08 2.14 -6.56
N ILE A 34 -8.47 3.19 -5.85
CA ILE A 34 -9.56 3.14 -4.87
C ILE A 34 -10.74 3.88 -5.48
N GLU A 35 -11.84 3.17 -5.65
CA GLU A 35 -13.11 3.72 -6.11
C GLU A 35 -14.05 3.86 -4.92
N GLY A 36 -14.53 5.10 -4.68
CA GLY A 36 -15.41 5.41 -3.56
C GLY A 36 -14.72 6.08 -2.37
N GLN A 37 -15.45 6.23 -1.28
CA GLN A 37 -14.97 6.91 -0.07
C GLN A 37 -14.25 5.94 0.84
N LEU A 38 -12.99 6.25 1.16
CA LEU A 38 -12.18 5.47 2.07
C LEU A 38 -12.52 5.79 3.53
N GLY A 39 -12.70 4.75 4.33
CA GLY A 39 -12.87 4.80 5.78
C GLY A 39 -11.77 4.05 6.52
N PHE A 40 -11.70 4.24 7.83
CA PHE A 40 -10.88 3.46 8.75
C PHE A 40 -11.77 2.87 9.86
N THR A 41 -11.50 1.64 10.27
CA THR A 41 -12.27 0.93 11.30
C THR A 41 -11.40 -0.09 12.04
N ASP A 42 -11.77 -0.42 13.25
CA ASP A 42 -11.27 -1.53 14.06
C ASP A 42 -12.11 -2.80 13.90
N THR A 43 -13.13 -2.77 13.05
CA THR A 43 -14.03 -3.89 12.79
C THR A 43 -13.94 -4.33 11.34
N TYR A 44 -13.89 -5.64 11.12
CA TYR A 44 -13.88 -6.24 9.79
C TYR A 44 -15.17 -5.92 9.00
N ILE A 45 -15.03 -5.48 7.75
CA ILE A 45 -16.15 -5.13 6.86
C ILE A 45 -16.19 -6.11 5.68
N PRO A 46 -17.00 -7.18 5.75
CA PRO A 46 -17.01 -8.25 4.74
C PRO A 46 -17.49 -7.79 3.36
N ASP A 47 -18.42 -6.83 3.31
CA ASP A 47 -19.08 -6.37 2.08
C ASP A 47 -18.43 -5.12 1.48
N ALA A 48 -17.21 -4.77 1.93
CA ALA A 48 -16.47 -3.65 1.37
C ALA A 48 -15.87 -4.01 0.00
N SER A 49 -15.88 -3.07 -0.95
CA SER A 49 -15.20 -3.22 -2.24
C SER A 49 -13.67 -3.26 -2.10
N LEU A 50 -13.14 -2.62 -1.04
CA LEU A 50 -11.75 -2.71 -0.60
C LEU A 50 -11.73 -2.90 0.91
N CYS A 51 -10.92 -3.81 1.42
CA CYS A 51 -10.66 -3.93 2.85
C CYS A 51 -9.25 -4.48 3.07
N ILE A 52 -8.37 -3.67 3.65
CA ILE A 52 -6.96 -4.00 3.85
C ILE A 52 -6.47 -3.47 5.20
N PRO A 53 -5.50 -4.15 5.87
CA PRO A 53 -4.92 -3.65 7.10
C PRO A 53 -4.30 -2.27 6.95
N ALA A 54 -4.42 -1.44 7.98
CA ALA A 54 -3.97 -0.05 7.98
C ALA A 54 -2.79 0.19 8.93
N ALA A 55 -3.06 0.43 10.22
CA ALA A 55 -2.03 0.58 11.25
C ALA A 55 -1.44 -0.76 11.66
N TYR A 56 -0.25 -0.74 12.27
CA TYR A 56 0.35 -1.96 12.80
C TYR A 56 -0.50 -2.54 13.94
N THR A 57 -0.59 -3.85 13.97
CA THR A 57 -1.09 -4.60 15.11
C THR A 57 0.09 -4.83 16.07
N GLY A 58 0.00 -4.25 17.25
CA GLY A 58 1.00 -4.38 18.30
C GLY A 58 0.86 -5.67 19.10
N TYR A 59 1.63 -5.76 20.16
CA TYR A 59 1.54 -6.87 21.11
C TYR A 59 0.15 -6.88 21.78
N ASN A 60 -0.42 -8.05 21.99
CA ASN A 60 -1.79 -8.26 22.52
C ASN A 60 -2.92 -7.79 21.58
N ASP A 61 -2.70 -7.85 20.27
CA ASP A 61 -3.71 -7.54 19.24
C ASP A 61 -4.27 -6.11 19.31
N ASN A 62 -3.57 -5.19 19.95
CA ASN A 62 -3.93 -3.78 19.98
C ASN A 62 -3.46 -3.06 18.73
N ILE A 63 -4.19 -2.04 18.32
CA ILE A 63 -3.75 -1.12 17.26
C ILE A 63 -2.59 -0.29 17.80
N GLU A 64 -1.45 -0.30 17.10
CA GLU A 64 -0.28 0.47 17.49
C GLU A 64 -0.43 1.94 17.07
N GLY A 65 -0.37 2.82 18.07
CA GLY A 65 -0.52 4.26 17.89
C GLY A 65 -1.95 4.79 18.09
N GLU A 66 -2.08 6.11 17.96
CA GLU A 66 -3.40 6.73 17.96
C GLU A 66 -4.15 6.47 16.65
N TYR A 67 -5.47 6.31 16.78
CA TYR A 67 -6.37 6.25 15.64
C TYR A 67 -7.66 6.99 15.92
N ARG A 68 -8.38 7.37 14.88
CA ARG A 68 -9.60 8.17 14.96
C ARG A 68 -10.71 7.56 14.10
N ILE A 69 -11.87 7.36 14.74
CA ILE A 69 -13.09 6.83 14.11
C ILE A 69 -14.22 7.76 14.47
N ASN A 70 -14.93 8.32 13.48
CA ASN A 70 -16.06 9.22 13.65
C ASN A 70 -15.75 10.39 14.63
N GLY A 71 -14.58 11.00 14.48
CA GLY A 71 -14.16 12.14 15.31
C GLY A 71 -13.65 11.78 16.71
N LYS A 72 -13.80 10.54 17.17
CA LYS A 72 -13.31 10.09 18.48
C LYS A 72 -11.92 9.45 18.36
N THR A 73 -10.99 9.91 19.21
CA THR A 73 -9.61 9.44 19.24
C THR A 73 -9.45 8.31 20.25
N TYR A 74 -8.70 7.28 19.87
CA TYR A 74 -8.39 6.08 20.65
C TYR A 74 -6.89 5.80 20.60
N GLY A 75 -6.43 4.89 21.45
CA GLY A 75 -5.03 4.47 21.50
C GLY A 75 -4.12 5.47 22.17
N GLN A 76 -2.82 5.27 22.05
CA GLN A 76 -1.77 6.12 22.59
C GLN A 76 -0.84 6.58 21.47
N GLN A 77 -0.42 7.83 21.53
CA GLN A 77 0.49 8.36 20.52
C GLN A 77 1.82 7.59 20.50
N SER A 78 2.13 6.97 19.37
CA SER A 78 3.39 6.26 19.13
C SER A 78 4.28 6.95 18.12
N LEU A 79 3.69 7.71 17.19
CA LEU A 79 4.38 8.44 16.14
C LEU A 79 4.07 9.93 16.20
N LYS A 80 4.95 10.76 15.62
CA LYS A 80 4.79 12.21 15.60
C LYS A 80 3.66 12.66 14.68
N GLU A 81 3.47 11.97 13.54
CA GLU A 81 2.52 12.38 12.50
C GLU A 81 1.26 11.51 12.56
N ARG A 82 0.13 12.15 12.30
CA ARG A 82 -1.20 11.56 12.16
C ARG A 82 -1.61 11.55 10.70
N ILE A 83 -2.22 10.48 10.29
CA ILE A 83 -2.73 10.25 8.94
C ILE A 83 -4.22 10.46 8.98
N SER A 84 -4.71 11.53 8.39
CA SER A 84 -6.14 11.84 8.29
C SER A 84 -6.66 11.51 6.90
N ILE A 85 -7.77 10.79 6.82
CA ILE A 85 -8.47 10.47 5.59
C ILE A 85 -9.65 11.43 5.46
N HIS A 86 -9.52 12.41 4.57
CA HIS A 86 -10.54 13.45 4.38
C HIS A 86 -11.31 13.21 3.08
N PRO A 87 -12.65 13.18 3.10
CA PRO A 87 -13.45 12.81 1.91
C PRO A 87 -13.15 13.64 0.66
N GLN A 88 -12.92 14.94 0.80
CA GLN A 88 -12.67 15.84 -0.34
C GLN A 88 -11.19 16.18 -0.55
N LYS A 89 -10.35 16.08 0.48
CA LYS A 89 -8.93 16.47 0.44
C LYS A 89 -7.98 15.29 0.37
N GLY A 90 -8.51 14.06 0.48
CA GLY A 90 -7.74 12.82 0.41
C GLY A 90 -6.85 12.57 1.63
N LEU A 91 -5.59 12.24 1.40
CA LEU A 91 -4.64 11.85 2.42
C LEU A 91 -3.89 13.05 2.99
N LEU A 92 -4.16 13.40 4.23
CA LEU A 92 -3.54 14.52 4.94
C LEU A 92 -2.58 14.00 6.03
N ILE A 93 -1.38 14.59 6.11
CA ILE A 93 -0.33 14.20 7.03
C ILE A 93 0.08 15.40 7.89
N SER A 94 -0.23 15.36 9.18
CA SER A 94 -0.02 16.47 10.13
C SER A 94 0.37 15.95 11.51
N GLN A 95 0.73 16.86 12.43
CA GLN A 95 0.84 16.55 13.86
C GLN A 95 -0.53 16.56 14.54
N GLU A 96 -1.53 17.22 13.94
CA GLU A 96 -2.90 17.29 14.41
C GLU A 96 -3.83 16.43 13.54
N TRP A 97 -4.97 16.03 14.09
CA TRP A 97 -6.04 15.39 13.35
C TRP A 97 -6.74 16.41 12.44
N LEU A 98 -6.76 16.15 11.14
CA LEU A 98 -7.36 17.02 10.12
C LEU A 98 -8.66 16.46 9.52
N ALA A 99 -9.10 15.29 10.00
CA ALA A 99 -10.37 14.67 9.64
C ALA A 99 -10.87 13.79 10.80
N ASP A 100 -12.13 13.35 10.69
CA ASP A 100 -12.80 12.49 11.67
C ASP A 100 -12.37 11.03 11.59
N THR A 101 -11.57 10.69 10.58
CA THR A 101 -11.10 9.32 10.32
C THR A 101 -9.61 9.33 10.06
N GLY A 102 -8.88 8.42 10.72
CA GLY A 102 -7.45 8.32 10.51
C GLY A 102 -6.74 7.40 11.49
N PHE A 103 -5.42 7.29 11.33
CA PHE A 103 -4.56 6.41 12.13
C PHE A 103 -3.12 6.92 12.13
N GLN A 104 -2.29 6.39 13.02
CA GLN A 104 -0.84 6.61 12.99
C GLN A 104 -0.13 5.48 12.27
N GLN A 105 0.77 5.84 11.37
CA GLN A 105 1.64 4.91 10.67
C GLN A 105 2.86 5.63 10.09
N HIS A 106 3.88 4.90 9.68
CA HIS A 106 5.07 5.48 9.06
C HIS A 106 4.75 6.18 7.74
N VAL A 107 5.10 7.45 7.66
CA VAL A 107 5.02 8.25 6.43
C VAL A 107 6.21 7.91 5.54
N LEU A 108 5.95 7.46 4.32
CA LEU A 108 6.96 7.10 3.32
C LEU A 108 7.37 8.32 2.49
N VAL A 109 6.37 9.08 2.04
CA VAL A 109 6.53 10.29 1.23
C VAL A 109 5.64 11.38 1.80
N LYS A 110 6.16 12.59 1.97
CA LYS A 110 5.39 13.75 2.39
C LYS A 110 5.74 14.96 1.52
N ASN A 111 4.74 15.50 0.85
CA ASN A 111 4.91 16.63 -0.08
C ASN A 111 6.01 16.35 -1.13
N GLY A 112 6.02 15.15 -1.70
CA GLY A 112 7.00 14.68 -2.68
C GLY A 112 8.38 14.34 -2.11
N LYS A 113 8.61 14.51 -0.80
CA LYS A 113 9.91 14.20 -0.16
C LYS A 113 9.89 12.83 0.47
N VAL A 114 10.84 11.98 0.08
CA VAL A 114 11.04 10.63 0.62
C VAL A 114 11.55 10.70 2.05
N ARG A 115 11.00 9.88 2.93
CA ARG A 115 11.50 9.67 4.30
C ARG A 115 12.54 8.56 4.32
N HIS A 116 13.46 8.65 5.28
CA HIS A 116 14.50 7.66 5.51
C HIS A 116 14.26 6.87 6.78
N PHE A 117 14.52 5.57 6.70
CA PHE A 117 14.30 4.60 7.78
C PHE A 117 15.59 3.87 8.11
N LYS A 118 15.82 3.63 9.39
CA LYS A 118 16.99 2.87 9.87
C LYS A 118 16.83 1.36 9.65
N ASP A 119 15.57 0.89 9.60
CA ASP A 119 15.27 -0.54 9.41
C ASP A 119 15.65 -1.01 8.00
N LYS A 120 16.54 -2.00 7.96
CA LYS A 120 17.02 -2.61 6.71
C LYS A 120 16.34 -3.95 6.39
N ARG A 121 15.38 -4.40 7.21
CA ARG A 121 14.65 -5.64 6.97
C ARG A 121 13.83 -5.56 5.70
N ARG A 122 13.79 -6.66 4.97
CA ARG A 122 13.09 -6.78 3.68
C ARG A 122 11.79 -7.54 3.85
N PHE A 123 10.69 -6.88 3.54
CA PHE A 123 9.33 -7.44 3.54
C PHE A 123 8.59 -7.04 2.27
N ARG A 124 7.52 -7.74 1.92
CA ARG A 124 6.52 -7.18 1.03
C ARG A 124 5.91 -5.97 1.72
N ARG A 125 5.66 -4.91 0.95
CA ARG A 125 5.24 -3.61 1.45
C ARG A 125 3.95 -3.18 0.76
N ARG A 126 3.16 -2.39 1.47
CA ARG A 126 1.94 -1.77 0.96
C ARG A 126 1.89 -0.32 1.43
N ALA A 127 1.34 0.58 0.60
CA ALA A 127 1.16 1.97 0.94
C ALA A 127 -0.21 2.48 0.49
N LEU A 128 -0.79 3.40 1.24
CA LEU A 128 -1.87 4.27 0.82
C LEU A 128 -1.23 5.54 0.27
N CYS A 129 -1.66 5.96 -0.90
CA CYS A 129 -1.04 7.01 -1.70
C CYS A 129 -2.07 7.99 -2.26
N CYS A 130 -1.63 9.23 -2.47
CA CYS A 130 -2.30 10.19 -3.35
C CYS A 130 -1.27 10.92 -4.22
N ASN A 131 -1.68 11.45 -5.38
CA ASN A 131 -0.84 12.30 -6.20
C ASN A 131 -1.04 13.79 -5.85
N LYS A 132 -0.32 14.67 -6.54
CA LYS A 132 -0.39 16.11 -6.29
C LYS A 132 -1.56 16.76 -7.00
N GLU A 133 -1.84 16.33 -8.21
CA GLU A 133 -2.84 16.90 -9.11
C GLU A 133 -4.26 16.57 -8.65
N GLU A 134 -4.45 15.36 -8.11
CA GLU A 134 -5.75 14.85 -7.65
C GLU A 134 -5.61 14.24 -6.25
N PRO A 135 -5.43 15.08 -5.21
CA PRO A 135 -5.12 14.58 -3.86
C PRO A 135 -6.26 13.79 -3.20
N ASN A 136 -7.48 13.92 -3.69
CA ASN A 136 -8.66 13.16 -3.28
C ASN A 136 -8.75 11.78 -3.95
N LYS A 137 -8.06 11.54 -5.06
CA LYS A 137 -7.97 10.23 -5.68
C LYS A 137 -6.88 9.42 -5.00
N LEU A 138 -7.31 8.47 -4.18
CA LEU A 138 -6.44 7.59 -3.43
C LEU A 138 -6.19 6.31 -4.22
N PHE A 139 -5.04 5.70 -3.98
CA PHE A 139 -4.68 4.41 -4.54
C PHE A 139 -3.74 3.65 -3.62
N ILE A 140 -3.69 2.33 -3.79
CA ILE A 140 -2.78 1.46 -3.08
C ILE A 140 -1.61 1.11 -3.98
N ILE A 141 -0.40 1.17 -3.42
CA ILE A 141 0.79 0.57 -4.04
C ILE A 141 1.22 -0.62 -3.21
N GLN A 142 1.39 -1.77 -3.84
CA GLN A 142 1.90 -2.98 -3.20
C GLN A 142 3.15 -3.48 -3.92
N SER A 143 4.21 -3.79 -3.17
CA SER A 143 5.40 -4.42 -3.75
C SER A 143 5.14 -5.89 -4.09
N ARG A 144 5.61 -6.35 -5.24
CA ARG A 144 5.58 -7.77 -5.63
C ARG A 144 6.65 -8.55 -4.89
N ASP A 145 7.81 -7.93 -4.70
CA ASP A 145 8.96 -8.50 -4.03
C ASP A 145 9.18 -7.93 -2.63
N LYS A 146 10.04 -8.57 -1.86
CA LYS A 146 10.48 -8.06 -0.57
C LYS A 146 11.41 -6.87 -0.77
N MET A 147 11.11 -5.75 -0.13
CA MET A 147 11.87 -4.50 -0.18
C MET A 147 12.15 -4.00 1.24
N THR A 148 13.25 -3.27 1.41
CA THR A 148 13.43 -2.42 2.60
C THR A 148 12.42 -1.28 2.57
N MET A 149 12.20 -0.61 3.70
CA MET A 149 11.32 0.57 3.73
C MET A 149 11.85 1.71 2.85
N ASN A 150 13.17 1.88 2.78
CA ASN A 150 13.80 2.90 1.95
C ASN A 150 13.64 2.62 0.45
N GLU A 151 13.90 1.38 0.01
CA GLU A 151 13.66 0.99 -1.39
C GLU A 151 12.21 1.19 -1.79
N PHE A 152 11.28 0.78 -0.92
CA PHE A 152 9.86 0.92 -1.19
C PHE A 152 9.43 2.40 -1.23
N ALA A 153 9.85 3.22 -0.27
CA ALA A 153 9.56 4.65 -0.26
C ALA A 153 10.09 5.38 -1.51
N ALA A 154 11.30 5.02 -1.98
CA ALA A 154 11.88 5.55 -3.20
C ALA A 154 11.06 5.15 -4.46
N GLU A 155 10.61 3.89 -4.55
CA GLU A 155 9.76 3.47 -5.67
C GLU A 155 8.38 4.15 -5.63
N VAL A 156 7.74 4.22 -4.45
CA VAL A 156 6.43 4.84 -4.26
C VAL A 156 6.45 6.33 -4.60
N SER A 157 7.54 7.04 -4.30
CA SER A 157 7.66 8.48 -4.57
C SER A 157 7.60 8.87 -6.05
N LYS A 158 7.79 7.91 -6.94
CA LYS A 158 7.64 8.14 -8.40
C LYS A 158 6.18 8.34 -8.82
N TYR A 159 5.23 7.90 -8.00
CA TYR A 159 3.80 7.87 -8.28
C TYR A 159 2.97 8.70 -7.32
N SER A 160 3.53 9.08 -6.17
CA SER A 160 2.75 9.69 -5.09
C SER A 160 3.40 10.96 -4.54
N TYR A 161 2.55 11.94 -4.20
CA TYR A 161 2.95 13.16 -3.50
C TYR A 161 2.94 12.96 -1.97
N ASN A 162 1.94 12.23 -1.45
CA ASN A 162 1.90 11.73 -0.09
C ASN A 162 1.70 10.22 -0.11
N ALA A 163 2.43 9.51 0.73
CA ALA A 163 2.30 8.08 0.90
C ALA A 163 2.58 7.65 2.33
N VAL A 164 1.76 6.74 2.84
CA VAL A 164 1.93 6.16 4.17
C VAL A 164 2.01 4.64 4.06
N ASN A 165 2.87 4.05 4.87
CA ASN A 165 2.96 2.60 4.94
C ASN A 165 1.65 2.02 5.48
N LEU A 166 1.27 0.84 5.03
CA LEU A 166 0.18 0.06 5.59
C LEU A 166 0.74 -1.23 6.17
N ASP A 167 0.07 -1.74 7.19
CA ASP A 167 0.44 -3.05 7.72
C ASP A 167 0.20 -4.12 6.66
N MET A 168 1.23 -4.88 6.36
CA MET A 168 1.11 -6.11 5.59
C MET A 168 1.30 -7.33 6.47
N GLY A 169 1.92 -7.13 7.64
CA GLY A 169 2.29 -8.20 8.52
C GLY A 169 3.02 -9.33 7.79
N ARG A 170 3.00 -10.51 8.36
CA ARG A 170 3.54 -11.71 7.74
C ARG A 170 2.66 -12.21 6.59
N TRP A 171 1.40 -11.87 6.59
CA TRP A 171 0.34 -12.51 5.79
C TRP A 171 -0.28 -11.59 4.74
N GLY A 172 -0.18 -10.28 4.90
CA GLY A 172 -0.59 -9.27 3.92
C GLY A 172 -2.06 -9.34 3.51
N TYR A 173 -2.96 -9.63 4.47
CA TYR A 173 -4.38 -9.81 4.20
C TYR A 173 -5.03 -8.60 3.54
N GLY A 174 -6.08 -8.87 2.76
CA GLY A 174 -6.98 -7.88 2.21
C GLY A 174 -7.44 -8.20 0.80
N TRP A 175 -8.43 -7.49 0.35
CA TRP A 175 -8.98 -7.60 -1.00
C TRP A 175 -9.29 -6.22 -1.59
N ALA A 176 -9.38 -6.19 -2.90
CA ALA A 176 -9.85 -5.06 -3.70
C ALA A 176 -10.70 -5.62 -4.83
N GLY A 177 -11.99 -5.31 -4.85
CA GLY A 177 -12.97 -6.00 -5.68
C GLY A 177 -12.93 -7.51 -5.44
N ASP A 178 -12.92 -8.29 -6.49
CA ASP A 178 -12.83 -9.75 -6.43
C ASP A 178 -11.40 -10.28 -6.21
N GLN A 179 -10.40 -9.38 -6.09
CA GLN A 179 -9.01 -9.76 -5.96
C GLN A 179 -8.60 -9.91 -4.50
N ILE A 180 -8.27 -11.14 -4.09
CA ILE A 180 -7.55 -11.40 -2.84
C ILE A 180 -6.09 -10.96 -3.04
N LEU A 181 -5.63 -10.00 -2.22
CA LEU A 181 -4.29 -9.43 -2.34
C LEU A 181 -3.18 -10.31 -1.77
N SER A 182 -3.53 -11.32 -0.98
CA SER A 182 -2.63 -12.37 -0.52
C SER A 182 -3.39 -13.67 -0.26
N PRO A 183 -3.02 -14.80 -0.88
CA PRO A 183 -3.73 -16.08 -0.73
C PRO A 183 -3.66 -16.67 0.70
N TRP A 184 -2.59 -16.41 1.43
CA TRP A 184 -2.43 -16.87 2.83
C TRP A 184 -3.32 -16.13 3.83
N ALA A 185 -3.87 -15.05 3.41
CA ALA A 185 -4.62 -14.12 4.20
C ALA A 185 -5.98 -14.62 4.66
N VAL A 186 -6.61 -15.52 3.90
CA VAL A 186 -7.94 -16.06 4.21
C VAL A 186 -7.91 -16.82 5.55
N ILE A 187 -6.79 -17.48 5.85
CA ILE A 187 -6.64 -18.33 7.04
C ILE A 187 -6.35 -17.49 8.30
N PHE A 188 -5.67 -16.34 8.14
CA PHE A 188 -5.14 -15.53 9.26
C PHE A 188 -5.82 -14.17 9.44
N LYS A 189 -7.02 -13.97 8.89
CA LYS A 189 -7.76 -12.71 8.97
C LYS A 189 -8.03 -12.22 10.41
N HIS A 190 -8.12 -13.14 11.38
CA HIS A 190 -8.41 -12.79 12.78
C HIS A 190 -7.22 -12.17 13.52
N TRP A 191 -6.03 -12.16 12.94
CA TRP A 191 -4.85 -11.51 13.53
C TRP A 191 -4.71 -10.05 13.13
N GLN A 192 -5.64 -9.55 12.30
CA GLN A 192 -5.71 -8.15 11.91
C GLN A 192 -6.75 -7.44 12.76
N THR A 193 -6.41 -6.30 13.29
CA THR A 193 -7.23 -5.58 14.27
C THR A 193 -7.78 -4.27 13.75
N ASN A 194 -7.38 -3.85 12.54
CA ASN A 194 -7.83 -2.60 11.97
C ASN A 194 -7.70 -2.58 10.45
N TRP A 195 -8.54 -1.77 9.81
CA TRP A 195 -8.75 -1.80 8.37
C TRP A 195 -8.95 -0.41 7.80
N ILE A 196 -8.40 -0.15 6.61
CA ILE A 196 -8.99 0.82 5.70
C ILE A 196 -9.92 0.06 4.75
N TYR A 197 -11.08 0.65 4.51
CA TYR A 197 -12.12 0.03 3.69
C TYR A 197 -12.78 1.06 2.77
N CYS A 198 -13.38 0.57 1.69
CA CYS A 198 -14.23 1.32 0.79
C CYS A 198 -15.55 0.56 0.59
N LYS A 199 -16.66 1.27 0.72
CA LYS A 199 -18.00 0.76 0.42
C LYS A 199 -18.45 1.21 -0.95
#